data_57bf7b3bb9223bb91eae0d1af4a291c4
#
_entry.id   57bf7b3bb9223bb91eae0d1af4a291c4
#
_cell.length_a   1.000
_cell.length_b   1.000
_cell.length_c   1.000
_cell.angle_alpha   90.00
_cell.angle_beta   90.00
_cell.angle_gamma   90.00
#
_symmetry.space_group_name_H-M   'P 1'
#
loop_
_entity.id
_entity.type
_entity.pdbx_description
1 polymer ?
#
loop_
_entity_poly.entity_id
_entity_poly.type
_entity_poly.pdbx_seq_one_letter_code
_entity_poly.pdbx_strand_id
1 'polypeptide(L)'
;MPRDLDIILFGATGFTGKHALPLIAKFAKTKTRNLAWGVAGRTEKKLKDLLEQCEKDTGTPLSHVPVIIADVENEKSLTEMAKKARIIVNCCGPYRFFGEPVVKACVEEGTHHVDVSGEPQYMERMQLKYNEKAREKGVYVISACGFDSIPSDLGLVFLQKKFDGTLNSVVTYMESWEEGQAVSGPAINYGTWESAVYGLAHAQELRALRKELFTTRLPSFKPKLQAKTVPHKSEHLEGWVLPFPGADRSVMKRSQRLFYEKDQKRPVQIETYFILKSFWSVFLISIFGMIFQFLAKFDFGRSLLLKYPEKFSAGFFSRQPPSEEKIEKARFSVTLFGEGWKEKLADVNDQYSTPPDKLISAKIKGSNPGYGATCVCLLLAAITVITEPEKMPSGGGVYPPGYAFANTSLIEQLNENEVTFDVLFEKDLSDSKH
;
A
#
# COMPACT_ATOMS: atom_id res chain seq x y z
N MET A 1 0.70 -28.76 11.63
CA MET A 1 2.08 -29.25 11.65
C MET A 1 3.00 -28.05 11.76
N PRO A 2 4.17 -28.15 12.40
CA PRO A 2 5.14 -27.07 12.36
C PRO A 2 5.55 -26.79 10.90
N ARG A 3 5.72 -25.51 10.55
CA ARG A 3 6.16 -25.08 9.23
C ARG A 3 7.69 -25.06 9.20
N ASP A 4 8.29 -25.46 8.09
CA ASP A 4 9.75 -25.46 7.94
C ASP A 4 10.32 -24.05 7.83
N LEU A 5 9.52 -23.12 7.30
CA LEU A 5 9.89 -21.72 7.09
C LEU A 5 8.90 -20.78 7.78
N ASP A 6 9.40 -19.64 8.23
CA ASP A 6 8.58 -18.54 8.66
C ASP A 6 8.05 -17.74 7.46
N ILE A 7 8.92 -17.41 6.50
CA ILE A 7 8.60 -16.53 5.36
C ILE A 7 9.03 -17.18 4.05
N ILE A 8 8.19 -17.09 3.02
CA ILE A 8 8.60 -17.32 1.62
C ILE A 8 8.38 -16.03 0.82
N LEU A 9 9.45 -15.53 0.18
CA LEU A 9 9.39 -14.46 -0.79
C LEU A 9 9.04 -15.05 -2.16
N PHE A 10 7.78 -14.93 -2.56
CA PHE A 10 7.27 -15.44 -3.84
C PHE A 10 7.33 -14.38 -4.93
N GLY A 11 7.82 -14.75 -6.11
CA GLY A 11 8.13 -13.83 -7.19
C GLY A 11 9.47 -13.11 -7.01
N ALA A 12 10.42 -13.77 -6.33
CA ALA A 12 11.73 -13.21 -5.97
C ALA A 12 12.53 -12.71 -7.18
N THR A 13 12.39 -13.32 -8.36
CA THR A 13 13.06 -12.90 -9.60
C THR A 13 12.40 -11.71 -10.30
N GLY A 14 11.21 -11.30 -9.86
CA GLY A 14 10.54 -10.09 -10.32
C GLY A 14 11.19 -8.81 -9.79
N PHE A 15 10.77 -7.66 -10.31
CA PHE A 15 11.40 -6.40 -9.96
C PHE A 15 11.33 -6.10 -8.44
N THR A 16 10.14 -6.13 -7.85
CA THR A 16 9.96 -5.95 -6.40
C THR A 16 10.68 -7.01 -5.58
N GLY A 17 10.58 -8.29 -6.00
CA GLY A 17 11.21 -9.39 -5.30
C GLY A 17 12.74 -9.29 -5.23
N LYS A 18 13.40 -8.82 -6.30
CA LYS A 18 14.84 -8.58 -6.33
C LYS A 18 15.29 -7.54 -5.30
N HIS A 19 14.53 -6.44 -5.17
CA HIS A 19 14.82 -5.40 -4.18
C HIS A 19 14.44 -5.82 -2.74
N ALA A 20 13.47 -6.73 -2.58
CA ALA A 20 13.12 -7.28 -1.27
C ALA A 20 14.16 -8.28 -0.75
N LEU A 21 14.88 -8.98 -1.63
CA LEU A 21 15.80 -10.04 -1.26
C LEU A 21 16.91 -9.62 -0.29
N PRO A 22 17.68 -8.55 -0.51
CA PRO A 22 18.70 -8.11 0.46
C PRO A 22 18.09 -7.65 1.78
N LEU A 23 16.87 -7.10 1.74
CA LEU A 23 16.19 -6.64 2.94
C LEU A 23 15.65 -7.78 3.79
N ILE A 24 15.10 -8.86 3.19
CA ILE A 24 14.67 -10.02 3.98
C ILE A 24 15.85 -10.69 4.65
N ALA A 25 16.99 -10.78 3.99
CA ALA A 25 18.23 -11.32 4.59
C ALA A 25 18.64 -10.49 5.83
N LYS A 26 18.50 -9.14 5.76
CA LYS A 26 18.76 -8.22 6.89
C LYS A 26 17.71 -8.36 7.99
N PHE A 27 16.43 -8.38 7.64
CA PHE A 27 15.33 -8.30 8.63
C PHE A 27 15.00 -9.62 9.29
N ALA A 28 15.24 -10.77 8.61
CA ALA A 28 15.01 -12.09 9.18
C ALA A 28 15.96 -12.40 10.34
N LYS A 29 17.17 -11.85 10.31
CA LYS A 29 18.19 -12.08 11.33
C LYS A 29 18.60 -10.78 12.01
N THR A 30 18.19 -10.59 13.24
CA THR A 30 18.60 -9.48 14.12
C THR A 30 19.08 -10.02 15.46
N LYS A 31 19.46 -9.16 16.40
CA LYS A 31 19.86 -9.59 17.77
C LYS A 31 18.74 -10.31 18.52
N THR A 32 17.49 -9.99 18.21
CA THR A 32 16.28 -10.47 18.91
C THR A 32 15.44 -11.42 18.07
N ARG A 33 15.80 -11.66 16.79
CA ARG A 33 14.98 -12.39 15.82
C ARG A 33 15.86 -13.26 14.94
N ASN A 34 15.41 -14.50 14.71
CA ASN A 34 16.03 -15.42 13.77
C ASN A 34 14.92 -16.20 13.06
N LEU A 35 14.47 -15.68 11.91
CA LEU A 35 13.39 -16.26 11.11
C LEU A 35 13.95 -17.10 9.98
N ALA A 36 13.41 -18.28 9.80
CA ALA A 36 13.70 -19.15 8.65
C ALA A 36 12.92 -18.62 7.42
N TRP A 37 13.63 -18.41 6.32
CA TRP A 37 13.00 -17.89 5.11
C TRP A 37 13.54 -18.56 3.85
N GLY A 38 12.75 -18.47 2.76
CA GLY A 38 13.11 -19.02 1.46
C GLY A 38 12.62 -18.15 0.32
N VAL A 39 13.05 -18.46 -0.89
CA VAL A 39 12.61 -17.77 -2.12
C VAL A 39 11.80 -18.71 -2.99
N ALA A 40 10.77 -18.15 -3.66
CA ALA A 40 9.95 -18.96 -4.57
C ALA A 40 9.74 -18.27 -5.93
N GLY A 41 9.59 -19.11 -6.97
CA GLY A 41 9.33 -18.67 -8.34
C GLY A 41 9.37 -19.85 -9.32
N ARG A 42 9.18 -19.56 -10.62
CA ARG A 42 8.97 -20.58 -11.65
C ARG A 42 10.24 -21.32 -12.09
N THR A 43 11.39 -20.71 -11.96
CA THR A 43 12.63 -21.19 -12.56
C THR A 43 13.73 -21.30 -11.51
N GLU A 44 14.09 -22.54 -11.14
CA GLU A 44 15.09 -22.83 -10.12
C GLU A 44 16.44 -22.15 -10.40
N LYS A 45 16.93 -22.28 -11.64
CA LYS A 45 18.19 -21.64 -12.03
C LYS A 45 18.20 -20.15 -11.78
N LYS A 46 17.13 -19.42 -12.21
CA LYS A 46 17.04 -17.97 -12.00
C LYS A 46 17.01 -17.58 -10.51
N LEU A 47 16.41 -18.41 -9.66
CA LEU A 47 16.39 -18.18 -8.22
C LEU A 47 17.77 -18.40 -7.60
N LYS A 48 18.49 -19.44 -8.00
CA LYS A 48 19.87 -19.69 -7.56
C LYS A 48 20.82 -18.59 -8.03
N ASP A 49 20.76 -18.23 -9.31
CA ASP A 49 21.56 -17.14 -9.88
C ASP A 49 21.30 -15.80 -9.11
N LEU A 50 20.04 -15.55 -8.73
CA LEU A 50 19.67 -14.37 -7.95
C LEU A 50 20.25 -14.39 -6.53
N LEU A 51 20.20 -15.52 -5.83
CA LEU A 51 20.81 -15.69 -4.50
C LEU A 51 22.32 -15.49 -4.55
N GLU A 52 23.00 -16.10 -5.54
CA GLU A 52 24.43 -15.92 -5.73
C GLU A 52 24.82 -14.46 -6.02
N GLN A 53 24.03 -13.77 -6.85
CA GLN A 53 24.26 -12.36 -7.13
C GLN A 53 24.07 -11.50 -5.86
N CYS A 54 22.98 -11.72 -5.13
CA CYS A 54 22.73 -11.00 -3.88
C CYS A 54 23.81 -11.27 -2.81
N GLU A 55 24.32 -12.50 -2.73
CA GLU A 55 25.44 -12.86 -1.86
C GLU A 55 26.71 -12.09 -2.22
N LYS A 56 27.02 -11.96 -3.52
CA LYS A 56 28.16 -11.15 -4.00
C LYS A 56 28.02 -9.68 -3.69
N ASP A 57 26.81 -9.13 -3.87
CA ASP A 57 26.54 -7.68 -3.70
C ASP A 57 26.50 -7.27 -2.22
N THR A 58 26.01 -8.14 -1.35
CA THR A 58 25.81 -7.83 0.07
C THR A 58 26.88 -8.42 1.00
N GLY A 59 27.66 -9.40 0.53
CA GLY A 59 28.59 -10.17 1.37
C GLY A 59 27.91 -11.09 2.39
N THR A 60 26.57 -11.26 2.30
CA THR A 60 25.79 -12.11 3.21
C THR A 60 25.67 -13.52 2.61
N PRO A 61 26.11 -14.60 3.30
CA PRO A 61 25.98 -15.96 2.77
C PRO A 61 24.50 -16.35 2.60
N LEU A 62 24.10 -16.73 1.38
CA LEU A 62 22.73 -17.09 1.01
C LEU A 62 22.60 -18.48 0.41
N SER A 63 23.68 -19.24 0.29
CA SER A 63 23.69 -20.59 -0.27
C SER A 63 22.82 -21.60 0.50
N HIS A 64 22.51 -21.31 1.76
CA HIS A 64 21.63 -22.12 2.62
C HIS A 64 20.14 -21.78 2.46
N VAL A 65 19.77 -20.74 1.72
CA VAL A 65 18.38 -20.30 1.55
C VAL A 65 17.61 -21.26 0.66
N PRO A 66 16.51 -21.87 1.14
CA PRO A 66 15.73 -22.80 0.34
C PRO A 66 15.10 -22.14 -0.90
N VAL A 67 15.18 -22.86 -2.02
CA VAL A 67 14.55 -22.49 -3.29
C VAL A 67 13.32 -23.38 -3.50
N ILE A 68 12.16 -22.73 -3.68
CA ILE A 68 10.86 -23.38 -3.86
C ILE A 68 10.35 -23.09 -5.28
N ILE A 69 9.98 -24.14 -6.01
CA ILE A 69 9.39 -23.97 -7.34
C ILE A 69 7.89 -23.83 -7.20
N ALA A 70 7.38 -22.66 -7.60
CA ALA A 70 5.96 -22.35 -7.61
C ALA A 70 5.59 -21.46 -8.81
N ASP A 71 4.44 -21.75 -9.42
CA ASP A 71 3.89 -21.00 -10.55
C ASP A 71 2.45 -20.60 -10.26
N VAL A 72 2.10 -19.35 -10.52
CA VAL A 72 0.73 -18.80 -10.35
C VAL A 72 -0.32 -19.53 -11.19
N GLU A 73 0.09 -20.18 -12.29
CA GLU A 73 -0.78 -20.98 -13.16
C GLU A 73 -0.87 -22.46 -12.72
N ASN A 74 -0.14 -22.87 -11.67
CA ASN A 74 -0.13 -24.24 -11.17
C ASN A 74 -0.59 -24.28 -9.69
N GLU A 75 -1.87 -24.51 -9.47
CA GLU A 75 -2.51 -24.56 -8.15
C GLU A 75 -1.80 -25.55 -7.19
N LYS A 76 -1.36 -26.71 -7.70
CA LYS A 76 -0.66 -27.71 -6.88
C LYS A 76 0.67 -27.16 -6.34
N SER A 77 1.43 -26.46 -7.19
CA SER A 77 2.69 -25.85 -6.76
C SER A 77 2.51 -24.75 -5.73
N LEU A 78 1.41 -23.95 -5.85
CA LEU A 78 1.05 -22.93 -4.88
C LEU A 78 0.65 -23.54 -3.53
N THR A 79 -0.14 -24.63 -3.55
CA THR A 79 -0.50 -25.38 -2.35
C THR A 79 0.73 -25.92 -1.63
N GLU A 80 1.66 -26.58 -2.36
CA GLU A 80 2.89 -27.10 -1.78
C GLU A 80 3.82 -25.98 -1.25
N MET A 81 3.85 -24.82 -1.89
CA MET A 81 4.57 -23.66 -1.39
C MET A 81 3.91 -23.15 -0.09
N ALA A 82 2.59 -22.98 -0.09
CA ALA A 82 1.86 -22.46 1.07
C ALA A 82 2.02 -23.35 2.32
N LYS A 83 2.04 -24.67 2.17
CA LYS A 83 2.28 -25.62 3.28
C LYS A 83 3.63 -25.42 3.98
N LYS A 84 4.63 -24.87 3.31
CA LYS A 84 6.00 -24.77 3.84
C LYS A 84 6.26 -23.57 4.73
N ALA A 85 5.45 -22.50 4.64
CA ALA A 85 5.71 -21.28 5.38
C ALA A 85 4.53 -20.81 6.25
N ARG A 86 4.84 -20.00 7.27
CA ARG A 86 3.82 -19.31 8.08
C ARG A 86 3.20 -18.16 7.30
N ILE A 87 3.98 -17.48 6.46
CA ILE A 87 3.51 -16.36 5.63
C ILE A 87 4.14 -16.38 4.24
N ILE A 88 3.34 -16.05 3.22
CA ILE A 88 3.82 -15.78 1.86
C ILE A 88 3.86 -14.27 1.63
N VAL A 89 5.03 -13.76 1.25
CA VAL A 89 5.25 -12.40 0.75
C VAL A 89 5.15 -12.46 -0.76
N ASN A 90 4.01 -12.04 -1.30
CA ASN A 90 3.69 -12.20 -2.72
C ASN A 90 4.04 -10.96 -3.54
N CYS A 91 5.04 -11.08 -4.41
CA CYS A 91 5.48 -10.05 -5.36
C CYS A 91 5.05 -10.36 -6.81
N CYS A 92 4.11 -11.28 -7.05
CA CYS A 92 3.66 -11.67 -8.38
C CYS A 92 2.46 -10.84 -8.83
N GLY A 93 2.70 -9.69 -9.44
CA GLY A 93 1.68 -8.88 -10.12
C GLY A 93 1.63 -9.08 -11.64
N PRO A 94 0.62 -8.55 -12.37
CA PRO A 94 -0.56 -7.85 -11.84
C PRO A 94 -1.48 -8.76 -11.02
N TYR A 95 -1.90 -8.27 -9.86
CA TYR A 95 -2.65 -9.10 -8.88
C TYR A 95 -4.04 -9.46 -9.34
N ARG A 96 -4.64 -8.65 -10.19
CA ARG A 96 -5.91 -8.95 -10.87
C ARG A 96 -5.91 -10.31 -11.55
N PHE A 97 -4.78 -10.72 -12.12
CA PHE A 97 -4.63 -11.98 -12.87
C PHE A 97 -4.02 -13.09 -12.02
N PHE A 98 -3.05 -12.75 -11.19
CA PHE A 98 -2.18 -13.73 -10.53
C PHE A 98 -2.33 -13.77 -9.00
N GLY A 99 -3.05 -12.84 -8.39
CA GLY A 99 -3.13 -12.73 -6.93
C GLY A 99 -4.08 -13.76 -6.32
N GLU A 100 -5.28 -13.95 -6.91
CA GLU A 100 -6.31 -14.82 -6.34
C GLU A 100 -5.88 -16.27 -6.13
N PRO A 101 -5.19 -16.97 -7.06
CA PRO A 101 -4.72 -18.34 -6.83
C PRO A 101 -3.78 -18.47 -5.62
N VAL A 102 -2.93 -17.46 -5.40
CA VAL A 102 -2.00 -17.44 -4.25
C VAL A 102 -2.76 -17.25 -2.94
N VAL A 103 -3.72 -16.30 -2.88
CA VAL A 103 -4.58 -16.08 -1.71
C VAL A 103 -5.38 -17.34 -1.39
N LYS A 104 -5.97 -17.98 -2.40
CA LYS A 104 -6.71 -19.23 -2.26
C LYS A 104 -5.85 -20.30 -1.59
N ALA A 105 -4.66 -20.56 -2.14
CA ALA A 105 -3.74 -21.57 -1.59
C ALA A 105 -3.34 -21.23 -0.14
N CYS A 106 -3.03 -19.95 0.15
CA CYS A 106 -2.68 -19.51 1.49
C CYS A 106 -3.82 -19.75 2.49
N VAL A 107 -5.04 -19.32 2.16
CA VAL A 107 -6.20 -19.50 3.04
C VAL A 107 -6.54 -20.98 3.23
N GLU A 108 -6.47 -21.79 2.20
CA GLU A 108 -6.76 -23.24 2.29
C GLU A 108 -5.75 -23.96 3.17
N GLU A 109 -4.49 -23.60 3.12
CA GLU A 109 -3.42 -24.26 3.87
C GLU A 109 -3.15 -23.61 5.25
N GLY A 110 -3.87 -22.58 5.64
CA GLY A 110 -3.68 -21.92 6.93
C GLY A 110 -2.39 -21.09 6.99
N THR A 111 -1.99 -20.48 5.87
CA THR A 111 -0.79 -19.66 5.71
C THR A 111 -1.19 -18.20 5.54
N HIS A 112 -0.51 -17.29 6.22
CA HIS A 112 -0.75 -15.86 6.06
C HIS A 112 -0.25 -15.36 4.70
N HIS A 113 -0.79 -14.22 4.25
CA HIS A 113 -0.44 -13.62 2.97
C HIS A 113 -0.32 -12.11 3.08
N VAL A 114 0.75 -11.55 2.50
CA VAL A 114 0.90 -10.11 2.27
C VAL A 114 1.32 -9.85 0.83
N ASP A 115 0.88 -8.73 0.26
CA ASP A 115 1.26 -8.28 -1.07
C ASP A 115 1.34 -6.75 -1.19
N VAL A 116 1.80 -6.25 -2.34
CA VAL A 116 1.92 -4.82 -2.64
C VAL A 116 0.92 -4.36 -3.71
N SER A 117 -0.25 -4.96 -3.76
CA SER A 117 -1.27 -4.60 -4.75
C SER A 117 -1.75 -3.17 -4.57
N GLY A 118 -1.74 -2.39 -5.65
CA GLY A 118 -2.43 -1.11 -5.78
C GLY A 118 -3.77 -1.22 -6.55
N GLU A 119 -4.41 -2.40 -6.55
CA GLU A 119 -5.58 -2.72 -7.36
C GLU A 119 -6.85 -2.89 -6.47
N PRO A 120 -7.67 -1.85 -6.25
CA PRO A 120 -8.84 -1.93 -5.37
C PRO A 120 -9.82 -3.05 -5.73
N GLN A 121 -10.00 -3.34 -7.02
CA GLN A 121 -10.86 -4.43 -7.47
C GLN A 121 -10.40 -5.79 -6.99
N TYR A 122 -9.09 -6.05 -7.03
CA TYR A 122 -8.52 -7.28 -6.50
C TYR A 122 -8.68 -7.35 -4.99
N MET A 123 -8.25 -6.34 -4.27
CA MET A 123 -8.28 -6.32 -2.81
C MET A 123 -9.69 -6.49 -2.24
N GLU A 124 -10.68 -5.79 -2.80
CA GLU A 124 -12.08 -5.85 -2.38
C GLU A 124 -12.72 -7.19 -2.77
N ARG A 125 -12.32 -7.79 -3.92
CA ARG A 125 -12.74 -9.13 -4.31
C ARG A 125 -12.17 -10.20 -3.38
N MET A 126 -10.91 -10.08 -2.97
CA MET A 126 -10.33 -11.02 -2.00
C MET A 126 -11.05 -10.94 -0.65
N GLN A 127 -11.39 -9.74 -0.21
CA GLN A 127 -12.17 -9.56 1.01
C GLN A 127 -13.56 -10.21 0.90
N LEU A 128 -14.27 -10.01 -0.21
CA LEU A 128 -15.60 -10.59 -0.43
C LEU A 128 -15.55 -12.11 -0.46
N LYS A 129 -14.57 -12.70 -1.15
CA LYS A 129 -14.52 -14.15 -1.37
C LYS A 129 -13.90 -14.94 -0.24
N TYR A 130 -12.91 -14.37 0.45
CA TYR A 130 -12.05 -15.15 1.36
C TYR A 130 -12.09 -14.69 2.82
N ASN A 131 -12.74 -13.58 3.16
CA ASN A 131 -12.72 -13.05 4.52
C ASN A 131 -13.23 -14.06 5.56
N GLU A 132 -14.38 -14.70 5.33
CA GLU A 132 -14.95 -15.64 6.29
C GLU A 132 -14.08 -16.89 6.43
N LYS A 133 -13.62 -17.46 5.30
CA LYS A 133 -12.74 -18.63 5.33
C LYS A 133 -11.37 -18.32 5.98
N ALA A 134 -10.84 -17.13 5.75
CA ALA A 134 -9.62 -16.67 6.40
C ALA A 134 -9.80 -16.54 7.93
N ARG A 135 -10.97 -16.04 8.37
CA ARG A 135 -11.32 -15.97 9.80
C ARG A 135 -11.46 -17.36 10.42
N GLU A 136 -12.16 -18.28 9.75
CA GLU A 136 -12.30 -19.67 10.22
C GLU A 136 -10.94 -20.37 10.40
N LYS A 137 -9.97 -20.04 9.56
CA LYS A 137 -8.62 -20.62 9.58
C LYS A 137 -7.61 -19.83 10.43
N GLY A 138 -7.99 -18.67 10.97
CA GLY A 138 -7.07 -17.78 11.68
C GLY A 138 -5.98 -17.19 10.78
N VAL A 139 -6.26 -17.02 9.49
CA VAL A 139 -5.31 -16.54 8.48
C VAL A 139 -5.49 -15.04 8.26
N TYR A 140 -4.39 -14.31 8.18
CA TYR A 140 -4.38 -12.91 7.74
C TYR A 140 -4.01 -12.84 6.26
N VAL A 141 -4.85 -12.13 5.49
CA VAL A 141 -4.59 -11.74 4.10
C VAL A 141 -4.60 -10.22 4.06
N ILE A 142 -3.42 -9.61 3.87
CA ILE A 142 -3.26 -8.16 3.93
C ILE A 142 -2.59 -7.70 2.63
N SER A 143 -3.38 -7.05 1.79
CA SER A 143 -2.89 -6.45 0.53
C SER A 143 -2.52 -4.99 0.74
N ALA A 144 -1.86 -4.40 -0.25
CA ALA A 144 -1.41 -3.00 -0.25
C ALA A 144 -0.37 -2.70 0.85
N CYS A 145 0.51 -3.67 1.14
CA CYS A 145 1.58 -3.51 2.12
C CYS A 145 2.82 -2.77 1.57
N GLY A 146 2.66 -1.93 0.54
CA GLY A 146 3.73 -1.13 -0.05
C GLY A 146 3.57 0.37 0.17
N PHE A 147 4.40 1.14 -0.55
CA PHE A 147 4.34 2.62 -0.55
C PHE A 147 2.94 3.14 -0.93
N ASP A 148 2.32 2.56 -1.97
CA ASP A 148 0.97 2.93 -2.39
C ASP A 148 -0.05 2.32 -1.42
N SER A 149 -0.03 2.74 -0.19
CA SER A 149 -1.07 2.69 0.85
C SER A 149 -0.54 2.71 2.29
N ILE A 150 0.57 2.01 2.65
CA ILE A 150 1.03 1.98 4.06
C ILE A 150 1.29 3.39 4.61
N PRO A 151 2.02 4.29 3.93
CA PRO A 151 2.26 5.64 4.46
C PRO A 151 0.98 6.44 4.69
N SER A 152 -0.02 6.30 3.82
CA SER A 152 -1.29 7.00 3.93
C SER A 152 -2.22 6.38 4.97
N ASP A 153 -2.40 5.06 4.95
CA ASP A 153 -3.36 4.34 5.80
C ASP A 153 -2.87 4.25 7.26
N LEU A 154 -1.61 3.86 7.48
CA LEU A 154 -1.00 3.93 8.82
C LEU A 154 -0.72 5.37 9.26
N GLY A 155 -0.46 6.28 8.32
CA GLY A 155 -0.36 7.72 8.60
C GLY A 155 -1.65 8.27 9.20
N LEU A 156 -2.82 7.85 8.68
CA LEU A 156 -4.10 8.20 9.27
C LEU A 156 -4.27 7.60 10.67
N VAL A 157 -3.91 6.33 10.86
CA VAL A 157 -3.93 5.69 12.19
C VAL A 157 -3.03 6.41 13.18
N PHE A 158 -1.81 6.76 12.74
CA PHE A 158 -0.87 7.55 13.53
C PHE A 158 -1.46 8.90 13.94
N LEU A 159 -2.03 9.63 12.98
CA LEU A 159 -2.66 10.92 13.21
C LEU A 159 -3.86 10.82 14.16
N GLN A 160 -4.73 9.79 14.00
CA GLN A 160 -5.85 9.54 14.91
C GLN A 160 -5.39 9.27 16.35
N LYS A 161 -4.28 8.56 16.54
CA LYS A 161 -3.70 8.32 17.88
C LYS A 161 -3.09 9.57 18.51
N LYS A 162 -2.63 10.52 17.71
CA LYS A 162 -2.03 11.77 18.18
C LYS A 162 -3.05 12.89 18.37
N PHE A 163 -4.22 12.80 17.74
CA PHE A 163 -5.27 13.81 17.85
C PHE A 163 -6.04 13.64 19.17
N ASP A 164 -5.80 14.51 20.12
CA ASP A 164 -6.61 14.55 21.35
C ASP A 164 -7.91 15.31 21.08
N GLY A 165 -9.01 14.56 20.92
CA GLY A 165 -10.30 15.08 20.51
C GLY A 165 -11.03 14.13 19.56
N THR A 166 -11.90 14.67 18.71
CA THR A 166 -12.62 13.93 17.68
C THR A 166 -12.23 14.43 16.29
N LEU A 167 -11.53 13.59 15.54
CA LEU A 167 -11.12 13.88 14.16
C LEU A 167 -12.31 13.73 13.20
N ASN A 168 -12.59 14.76 12.40
CA ASN A 168 -13.68 14.78 11.42
C ASN A 168 -13.24 14.37 10.02
N SER A 169 -12.13 14.95 9.58
CA SER A 169 -11.66 14.79 8.21
C SER A 169 -10.14 14.84 8.12
N VAL A 170 -9.59 14.15 7.12
CA VAL A 170 -8.18 14.18 6.78
C VAL A 170 -8.02 14.37 5.28
N VAL A 171 -7.14 15.27 4.91
CA VAL A 171 -6.65 15.45 3.54
C VAL A 171 -5.19 15.04 3.49
N THR A 172 -4.83 14.20 2.53
CA THR A 172 -3.43 13.79 2.31
C THR A 172 -2.87 14.42 1.06
N TYR A 173 -1.61 14.82 1.11
CA TYR A 173 -0.86 15.34 -0.02
C TYR A 173 0.40 14.51 -0.21
N MET A 174 0.47 13.77 -1.31
CA MET A 174 1.65 13.02 -1.72
C MET A 174 2.55 13.90 -2.57
N GLU A 175 3.83 13.91 -2.25
CA GLU A 175 4.89 14.56 -3.01
C GLU A 175 6.02 13.55 -3.25
N SER A 176 6.60 13.58 -4.46
CA SER A 176 7.80 12.81 -4.79
C SER A 176 8.79 13.71 -5.54
N TRP A 177 10.06 13.57 -5.21
CA TRP A 177 11.14 14.34 -5.84
C TRP A 177 12.44 13.53 -5.90
N GLU A 178 13.40 14.01 -6.66
CA GLU A 178 14.77 13.50 -6.66
C GLU A 178 15.66 14.46 -5.86
N GLU A 179 16.52 13.92 -5.03
CA GLU A 179 17.46 14.71 -4.22
C GLU A 179 18.67 15.10 -5.07
N GLY A 180 19.02 16.40 -5.06
CA GLY A 180 20.10 16.95 -5.87
C GLY A 180 19.74 17.13 -7.34
N GLN A 181 20.65 16.76 -8.24
CA GLN A 181 20.41 16.88 -9.67
C GLN A 181 19.51 15.76 -10.20
N ALA A 182 18.49 16.12 -10.98
CA ALA A 182 17.57 15.18 -11.59
C ALA A 182 18.29 14.21 -12.54
N VAL A 183 17.90 12.93 -12.46
CA VAL A 183 18.44 11.85 -13.28
C VAL A 183 17.49 11.57 -14.44
N SER A 184 18.01 11.54 -15.67
CA SER A 184 17.19 11.19 -16.83
C SER A 184 16.75 9.71 -16.81
N GLY A 185 15.64 9.40 -17.49
CA GLY A 185 15.13 8.04 -17.62
C GLY A 185 13.83 7.79 -16.86
N PRO A 186 13.29 6.56 -16.92
CA PRO A 186 12.01 6.20 -16.30
C PRO A 186 12.07 6.30 -14.79
N ALA A 187 10.94 6.62 -14.18
CA ALA A 187 10.79 6.69 -12.72
C ALA A 187 10.15 5.42 -12.15
N ILE A 188 9.25 4.78 -12.89
CA ILE A 188 8.45 3.64 -12.41
C ILE A 188 8.46 2.50 -13.44
N ASN A 189 8.49 1.28 -12.93
CA ASN A 189 8.50 0.06 -13.74
C ASN A 189 7.14 -0.18 -14.44
N TYR A 190 7.18 -0.88 -15.57
CA TYR A 190 6.03 -1.25 -16.39
C TYR A 190 4.88 -1.95 -15.63
N GLY A 191 5.17 -2.77 -14.62
CA GLY A 191 4.12 -3.48 -13.86
C GLY A 191 3.08 -2.54 -13.23
N THR A 192 3.50 -1.39 -12.72
CA THR A 192 2.59 -0.37 -12.18
C THR A 192 1.74 0.26 -13.29
N TRP A 193 2.32 0.52 -14.46
CA TRP A 193 1.58 1.01 -15.63
C TRP A 193 0.51 0.01 -16.07
N GLU A 194 0.86 -1.25 -16.18
CA GLU A 194 -0.06 -2.32 -16.57
C GLU A 194 -1.23 -2.43 -15.59
N SER A 195 -0.97 -2.44 -14.29
CA SER A 195 -2.01 -2.42 -13.25
C SER A 195 -2.91 -1.19 -13.34
N ALA A 196 -2.36 0.01 -13.65
CA ALA A 196 -3.13 1.23 -13.83
C ALA A 196 -4.05 1.16 -15.08
N VAL A 197 -3.55 0.64 -16.21
CA VAL A 197 -4.34 0.47 -17.44
C VAL A 197 -5.53 -0.45 -17.20
N TYR A 198 -5.29 -1.62 -16.60
CA TYR A 198 -6.37 -2.58 -16.31
C TYR A 198 -7.28 -2.11 -15.17
N GLY A 199 -6.75 -1.46 -14.15
CA GLY A 199 -7.52 -0.90 -13.05
C GLY A 199 -8.56 0.12 -13.53
N LEU A 200 -8.14 1.02 -14.43
CA LEU A 200 -9.04 2.02 -15.02
C LEU A 200 -10.03 1.41 -16.02
N ALA A 201 -9.57 0.49 -16.87
CA ALA A 201 -10.43 -0.22 -17.83
C ALA A 201 -11.62 -0.91 -17.16
N HIS A 202 -11.43 -1.40 -15.94
CA HIS A 202 -12.42 -2.16 -15.19
C HIS A 202 -12.94 -1.42 -13.94
N ALA A 203 -12.82 -0.09 -13.90
CA ALA A 203 -13.26 0.70 -12.76
C ALA A 203 -14.75 0.52 -12.41
N GLN A 204 -15.59 0.18 -13.40
CA GLN A 204 -17.02 -0.07 -13.20
C GLN A 204 -17.30 -1.32 -12.32
N GLU A 205 -16.41 -2.31 -12.30
CA GLU A 205 -16.53 -3.49 -11.43
C GLU A 205 -16.61 -3.12 -9.96
N LEU A 206 -15.91 -2.05 -9.54
CA LEU A 206 -15.90 -1.59 -8.15
C LEU A 206 -17.29 -1.24 -7.62
N ARG A 207 -18.17 -0.71 -8.45
CA ARG A 207 -19.53 -0.34 -8.02
C ARG A 207 -20.35 -1.57 -7.64
N ALA A 208 -20.31 -2.61 -8.46
CA ALA A 208 -21.02 -3.85 -8.21
C ALA A 208 -20.42 -4.58 -6.99
N LEU A 209 -19.09 -4.71 -6.96
CA LEU A 209 -18.34 -5.34 -5.89
C LEU A 209 -18.60 -4.68 -4.53
N ARG A 210 -18.59 -3.35 -4.47
CA ARG A 210 -18.86 -2.58 -3.24
C ARG A 210 -20.30 -2.68 -2.76
N LYS A 211 -21.26 -2.83 -3.67
CA LYS A 211 -22.67 -3.06 -3.31
C LYS A 211 -22.86 -4.38 -2.59
N GLU A 212 -22.10 -5.40 -2.99
CA GLU A 212 -22.13 -6.72 -2.38
C GLU A 212 -21.30 -6.77 -1.07
N LEU A 213 -20.09 -6.20 -1.10
CA LEU A 213 -19.15 -6.22 0.03
C LEU A 213 -19.59 -5.33 1.19
N PHE A 214 -20.17 -4.14 0.90
CA PHE A 214 -20.50 -3.12 1.90
C PHE A 214 -22.01 -3.00 2.06
N THR A 215 -22.61 -3.91 2.82
CA THR A 215 -24.06 -3.94 3.07
C THR A 215 -24.53 -2.86 4.04
N THR A 216 -23.68 -2.45 4.99
CA THR A 216 -23.96 -1.38 5.95
C THR A 216 -23.54 -0.02 5.42
N ARG A 217 -24.44 0.96 5.48
CA ARG A 217 -24.11 2.34 5.13
C ARG A 217 -23.37 3.02 6.29
N LEU A 218 -22.19 3.57 6.00
CA LEU A 218 -21.50 4.41 6.99
C LEU A 218 -22.28 5.69 7.29
N PRO A 219 -22.25 6.19 8.54
CA PRO A 219 -22.84 7.49 8.89
C PRO A 219 -22.19 8.62 8.10
N SER A 220 -22.96 9.68 7.89
CA SER A 220 -22.49 10.90 7.24
C SER A 220 -22.39 12.02 8.25
N PHE A 221 -21.21 12.59 8.41
CA PHE A 221 -20.93 13.64 9.37
C PHE A 221 -20.81 15.01 8.73
N LYS A 222 -21.07 16.06 9.52
CA LYS A 222 -20.91 17.46 9.15
C LYS A 222 -19.76 18.08 9.97
N PRO A 223 -19.01 19.07 9.43
CA PRO A 223 -19.05 19.49 8.03
C PRO A 223 -18.57 18.38 7.09
N LYS A 224 -19.14 18.33 5.88
CA LYS A 224 -18.68 17.36 4.87
C LYS A 224 -17.38 17.83 4.24
N LEU A 225 -16.39 16.95 4.19
CA LEU A 225 -15.19 17.15 3.40
C LEU A 225 -15.56 17.19 1.90
N GLN A 226 -15.26 18.31 1.25
CA GLN A 226 -15.56 18.52 -0.17
C GLN A 226 -14.43 17.95 -1.03
N ALA A 227 -14.75 16.91 -1.83
CA ALA A 227 -13.81 16.37 -2.80
C ALA A 227 -13.64 17.36 -3.97
N LYS A 228 -12.43 17.84 -4.20
CA LYS A 228 -12.08 18.67 -5.35
C LYS A 228 -11.51 17.77 -6.44
N THR A 229 -12.22 17.59 -7.53
CA THR A 229 -11.85 16.66 -8.63
C THR A 229 -11.08 17.32 -9.76
N VAL A 230 -11.00 18.65 -9.75
CA VAL A 230 -10.25 19.44 -10.73
C VAL A 230 -8.94 19.95 -10.12
N PRO A 231 -7.92 20.25 -10.95
CA PRO A 231 -6.71 20.89 -10.46
C PRO A 231 -7.00 22.18 -9.72
N HIS A 232 -6.40 22.37 -8.54
CA HIS A 232 -6.55 23.58 -7.73
C HIS A 232 -5.27 23.82 -6.91
N LYS A 233 -5.14 25.02 -6.34
CA LYS A 233 -4.07 25.30 -5.38
C LYS A 233 -4.37 24.62 -4.04
N SER A 234 -3.34 24.07 -3.43
CA SER A 234 -3.46 23.51 -2.07
C SER A 234 -3.77 24.62 -1.07
N GLU A 235 -4.57 24.30 -0.06
CA GLU A 235 -4.89 25.20 1.06
C GLU A 235 -3.83 25.16 2.16
N HIS A 236 -3.02 24.10 2.20
CA HIS A 236 -2.09 23.84 3.30
C HIS A 236 -0.61 23.85 2.87
N LEU A 237 -0.34 23.58 1.60
CA LEU A 237 1.02 23.47 1.07
C LEU A 237 1.18 24.33 -0.19
N GLU A 238 2.38 24.78 -0.48
CA GLU A 238 2.66 25.51 -1.71
C GLU A 238 2.63 24.55 -2.91
N GLY A 239 1.77 24.83 -3.90
CA GLY A 239 1.69 24.07 -5.13
C GLY A 239 0.26 23.85 -5.64
N TRP A 240 0.18 23.11 -6.74
CA TRP A 240 -1.04 22.66 -7.38
C TRP A 240 -1.31 21.20 -7.02
N VAL A 241 -2.57 20.87 -6.77
CA VAL A 241 -2.97 19.52 -6.38
C VAL A 241 -4.00 18.95 -7.33
N LEU A 242 -3.88 17.64 -7.54
CA LEU A 242 -4.83 16.82 -8.28
C LEU A 242 -5.19 15.60 -7.41
N PRO A 243 -6.39 15.01 -7.63
CA PRO A 243 -6.72 13.75 -6.97
C PRO A 243 -5.65 12.70 -7.19
N PHE A 244 -5.24 12.02 -6.13
CA PHE A 244 -4.27 10.93 -6.22
C PHE A 244 -4.91 9.73 -6.91
N PRO A 245 -4.33 9.23 -8.01
CA PRO A 245 -4.92 8.15 -8.80
C PRO A 245 -4.68 6.76 -8.24
N GLY A 246 -3.87 6.61 -7.19
CA GLY A 246 -3.54 5.33 -6.56
C GLY A 246 -4.65 4.78 -5.65
N ALA A 247 -4.33 3.69 -4.95
CA ALA A 247 -5.28 2.95 -4.14
C ALA A 247 -5.57 3.58 -2.77
N ASP A 248 -4.75 4.51 -2.29
CA ASP A 248 -4.75 5.08 -0.94
C ASP A 248 -6.13 5.38 -0.39
N ARG A 249 -6.92 6.19 -1.13
CA ARG A 249 -8.26 6.59 -0.69
C ARG A 249 -9.19 5.39 -0.48
N SER A 250 -9.09 4.37 -1.33
CA SER A 250 -9.89 3.14 -1.21
C SER A 250 -9.46 2.32 0.00
N VAL A 251 -8.17 2.16 0.21
CA VAL A 251 -7.57 1.40 1.31
C VAL A 251 -7.89 2.07 2.65
N MET A 252 -7.64 3.38 2.78
CA MET A 252 -7.95 4.16 3.99
C MET A 252 -9.45 4.10 4.34
N LYS A 253 -10.35 4.22 3.35
CA LYS A 253 -11.79 4.09 3.57
C LYS A 253 -12.22 2.70 4.04
N ARG A 254 -11.54 1.64 3.57
CA ARG A 254 -11.78 0.28 4.06
C ARG A 254 -11.34 0.13 5.53
N SER A 255 -10.19 0.71 5.90
CA SER A 255 -9.74 0.75 7.30
C SER A 255 -10.74 1.48 8.20
N GLN A 256 -11.20 2.66 7.80
CA GLN A 256 -12.19 3.42 8.56
C GLN A 256 -13.53 2.69 8.70
N ARG A 257 -13.95 1.96 7.66
CA ARG A 257 -15.15 1.11 7.72
C ARG A 257 -15.01 0.01 8.76
N LEU A 258 -13.89 -0.70 8.78
CA LEU A 258 -13.64 -1.77 9.74
C LEU A 258 -13.54 -1.23 11.17
N PHE A 259 -12.91 -0.09 11.38
CA PHE A 259 -12.91 0.58 12.68
C PHE A 259 -14.33 0.93 13.14
N TYR A 260 -15.22 1.37 12.24
CA TYR A 260 -16.60 1.62 12.58
C TYR A 260 -17.39 0.34 12.88
N GLU A 261 -17.33 -0.63 11.96
CA GLU A 261 -18.15 -1.87 12.05
C GLU A 261 -17.71 -2.83 13.16
N LYS A 262 -16.42 -2.87 13.48
CA LYS A 262 -15.84 -3.82 14.45
C LYS A 262 -15.49 -3.19 15.78
N ASP A 263 -14.98 -1.97 15.78
CA ASP A 263 -14.43 -1.32 16.97
C ASP A 263 -15.30 -0.16 17.45
N GLN A 264 -16.45 0.11 16.78
CA GLN A 264 -17.36 1.21 17.10
C GLN A 264 -16.64 2.57 17.16
N LYS A 265 -15.66 2.80 16.24
CA LYS A 265 -14.97 4.07 16.14
C LYS A 265 -15.59 4.96 15.06
N ARG A 266 -15.71 6.26 15.34
CA ARG A 266 -16.20 7.25 14.37
C ARG A 266 -15.31 7.26 13.12
N PRO A 267 -15.87 7.04 11.92
CA PRO A 267 -15.09 7.06 10.69
C PRO A 267 -14.70 8.50 10.31
N VAL A 268 -13.46 8.67 9.87
CA VAL A 268 -12.90 9.92 9.38
C VAL A 268 -13.20 10.07 7.89
N GLN A 269 -13.56 11.29 7.46
CA GLN A 269 -13.73 11.62 6.04
C GLN A 269 -12.36 11.81 5.40
N ILE A 270 -12.14 11.29 4.19
CA ILE A 270 -10.80 11.20 3.59
C ILE A 270 -10.83 11.67 2.14
N GLU A 271 -9.90 12.57 1.78
CA GLU A 271 -9.52 12.87 0.42
C GLU A 271 -8.00 12.80 0.25
N THR A 272 -7.57 12.32 -0.91
CA THR A 272 -6.14 12.09 -1.21
C THR A 272 -5.75 12.82 -2.48
N TYR A 273 -4.66 13.56 -2.41
CA TYR A 273 -4.14 14.36 -3.51
C TYR A 273 -2.65 14.10 -3.71
N PHE A 274 -2.16 14.39 -4.89
CA PHE A 274 -0.72 14.59 -5.11
C PHE A 274 -0.46 16.04 -5.50
N ILE A 275 0.72 16.55 -5.14
CA ILE A 275 1.08 17.96 -5.30
C ILE A 275 2.17 18.13 -6.35
N LEU A 276 2.03 19.18 -7.15
CA LEU A 276 2.96 19.56 -8.20
C LEU A 276 3.30 21.05 -8.07
N LYS A 277 4.58 21.39 -8.22
CA LYS A 277 5.05 22.79 -8.10
C LYS A 277 4.74 23.62 -9.34
N SER A 278 4.70 23.00 -10.53
CA SER A 278 4.54 23.68 -11.81
C SER A 278 3.12 23.55 -12.36
N PHE A 279 2.52 24.67 -12.74
CA PHE A 279 1.26 24.70 -13.49
C PHE A 279 1.35 23.94 -14.81
N TRP A 280 2.47 24.03 -15.52
CA TRP A 280 2.67 23.32 -16.78
C TRP A 280 2.67 21.79 -16.59
N SER A 281 3.26 21.32 -15.49
CA SER A 281 3.20 19.89 -15.14
C SER A 281 1.75 19.43 -14.91
N VAL A 282 0.95 20.25 -14.22
CA VAL A 282 -0.48 19.98 -14.00
C VAL A 282 -1.24 19.91 -15.31
N PHE A 283 -1.01 20.87 -16.21
CA PHE A 283 -1.67 20.92 -17.51
C PHE A 283 -1.34 19.68 -18.35
N LEU A 284 -0.06 19.31 -18.44
CA LEU A 284 0.39 18.14 -19.19
C LEU A 284 -0.17 16.84 -18.60
N ILE A 285 -0.07 16.64 -17.29
CA ILE A 285 -0.60 15.45 -16.61
C ILE A 285 -2.13 15.34 -16.79
N SER A 286 -2.85 16.47 -16.77
CA SER A 286 -4.28 16.48 -17.01
C SER A 286 -4.63 16.03 -18.43
N ILE A 287 -3.89 16.50 -19.46
CA ILE A 287 -4.08 16.07 -20.84
C ILE A 287 -3.76 14.58 -21.00
N PHE A 288 -2.60 14.14 -20.51
CA PHE A 288 -2.22 12.72 -20.56
C PHE A 288 -3.22 11.84 -19.83
N GLY A 289 -3.71 12.28 -18.68
CA GLY A 289 -4.75 11.59 -17.91
C GLY A 289 -6.07 11.46 -18.67
N MET A 290 -6.51 12.48 -19.39
CA MET A 290 -7.72 12.41 -20.24
C MET A 290 -7.53 11.44 -21.42
N ILE A 291 -6.40 11.48 -22.09
CA ILE A 291 -6.05 10.56 -23.18
C ILE A 291 -6.01 9.12 -22.65
N PHE A 292 -5.34 8.91 -21.53
CA PHE A 292 -5.25 7.62 -20.87
C PHE A 292 -6.62 7.05 -20.51
N GLN A 293 -7.48 7.85 -19.87
CA GLN A 293 -8.84 7.47 -19.50
C GLN A 293 -9.70 7.13 -20.75
N PHE A 294 -9.54 7.89 -21.83
CA PHE A 294 -10.25 7.62 -23.05
C PHE A 294 -9.79 6.30 -23.70
N LEU A 295 -8.49 6.11 -23.86
CA LEU A 295 -7.93 4.92 -24.49
C LEU A 295 -8.17 3.65 -23.69
N ALA A 296 -8.11 3.71 -22.37
CA ALA A 296 -8.31 2.54 -21.49
C ALA A 296 -9.71 1.91 -21.62
N LYS A 297 -10.70 2.65 -22.12
CA LYS A 297 -12.08 2.14 -22.33
C LYS A 297 -12.19 1.12 -23.47
N PHE A 298 -11.28 1.14 -24.43
CA PHE A 298 -11.34 0.33 -25.65
C PHE A 298 -10.20 -0.69 -25.70
N ASP A 299 -10.47 -1.88 -26.23
CA ASP A 299 -9.46 -2.95 -26.36
C ASP A 299 -8.24 -2.51 -27.18
N PHE A 300 -8.49 -1.83 -28.32
CA PHE A 300 -7.43 -1.24 -29.12
C PHE A 300 -6.61 -0.20 -28.35
N GLY A 301 -7.29 0.67 -27.63
CA GLY A 301 -6.61 1.69 -26.82
C GLY A 301 -5.77 1.09 -25.70
N ARG A 302 -6.27 0.06 -25.01
CA ARG A 302 -5.50 -0.68 -24.00
C ARG A 302 -4.25 -1.33 -24.59
N SER A 303 -4.41 -2.00 -25.74
CA SER A 303 -3.28 -2.59 -26.45
C SER A 303 -2.23 -1.55 -26.81
N LEU A 304 -2.65 -0.35 -27.23
CA LEU A 304 -1.76 0.75 -27.56
C LEU A 304 -1.03 1.28 -26.32
N LEU A 305 -1.74 1.51 -25.20
CA LEU A 305 -1.15 1.94 -23.92
C LEU A 305 -0.13 0.91 -23.41
N LEU A 306 -0.46 -0.37 -23.42
CA LEU A 306 0.42 -1.44 -22.97
C LEU A 306 1.65 -1.63 -23.88
N LYS A 307 1.50 -1.36 -25.20
CA LYS A 307 2.59 -1.49 -26.16
C LYS A 307 3.61 -0.33 -26.08
N TYR A 308 3.14 0.88 -25.77
CA TYR A 308 3.96 2.10 -25.81
C TYR A 308 3.88 2.91 -24.51
N PRO A 309 4.22 2.31 -23.34
CA PRO A 309 4.13 3.00 -22.06
C PRO A 309 4.90 4.31 -22.02
N GLU A 310 6.11 4.34 -22.60
CA GLU A 310 6.99 5.51 -22.60
C GLU A 310 6.35 6.71 -23.33
N LYS A 311 5.65 6.45 -24.45
CA LYS A 311 5.01 7.53 -25.23
C LYS A 311 3.81 8.13 -24.50
N PHE A 312 3.01 7.29 -23.83
CA PHE A 312 1.79 7.73 -23.15
C PHE A 312 2.01 8.22 -21.73
N SER A 313 3.22 8.07 -21.21
CA SER A 313 3.62 8.58 -19.89
C SER A 313 4.75 9.61 -19.96
N ALA A 314 5.07 10.13 -21.14
CA ALA A 314 6.22 11.01 -21.35
C ALA A 314 7.54 10.44 -20.78
N GLY A 315 7.74 9.12 -20.88
CA GLY A 315 8.92 8.42 -20.37
C GLY A 315 8.92 8.11 -18.88
N PHE A 316 7.85 8.47 -18.16
CA PHE A 316 7.76 8.23 -16.71
C PHE A 316 7.65 6.74 -16.37
N PHE A 317 6.88 5.97 -17.14
CA PHE A 317 6.80 4.52 -17.06
C PHE A 317 7.54 3.85 -18.23
N SER A 318 8.27 2.79 -17.95
CA SER A 318 9.01 2.04 -18.97
C SER A 318 9.11 0.55 -18.65
N ARG A 319 9.33 -0.25 -19.71
CA ARG A 319 9.74 -1.65 -19.58
C ARG A 319 11.17 -1.81 -19.08
N GLN A 320 12.01 -0.80 -19.31
CA GLN A 320 13.32 -0.73 -18.69
C GLN A 320 13.16 -0.23 -17.24
N PRO A 321 13.83 -0.86 -16.28
CA PRO A 321 13.78 -0.39 -14.89
C PRO A 321 14.43 0.99 -14.77
N PRO A 322 14.07 1.78 -13.76
CA PRO A 322 14.81 2.96 -13.36
C PRO A 322 16.27 2.62 -13.07
N SER A 323 17.20 3.55 -13.31
CA SER A 323 18.60 3.38 -12.93
C SER A 323 18.76 3.35 -11.41
N GLU A 324 19.77 2.66 -10.91
CA GLU A 324 20.10 2.62 -9.47
C GLU A 324 20.28 4.05 -8.91
N GLU A 325 20.99 4.92 -9.62
CA GLU A 325 21.16 6.32 -9.22
C GLU A 325 19.82 7.04 -9.05
N LYS A 326 18.87 6.82 -9.97
CA LYS A 326 17.54 7.42 -9.88
C LYS A 326 16.76 6.88 -8.69
N ILE A 327 16.85 5.58 -8.45
CA ILE A 327 16.25 4.89 -7.31
C ILE A 327 16.80 5.46 -5.99
N GLU A 328 18.11 5.61 -5.87
CA GLU A 328 18.77 6.13 -4.66
C GLU A 328 18.42 7.59 -4.36
N LYS A 329 18.25 8.42 -5.40
CA LYS A 329 17.89 9.84 -5.25
C LYS A 329 16.39 10.08 -5.02
N ALA A 330 15.54 9.12 -5.32
CA ALA A 330 14.10 9.28 -5.18
C ALA A 330 13.70 9.43 -3.71
N ARG A 331 12.87 10.44 -3.41
CA ARG A 331 12.31 10.73 -2.08
C ARG A 331 10.81 10.91 -2.22
N PHE A 332 10.12 10.69 -1.12
CA PHE A 332 8.70 10.98 -1.05
C PHE A 332 8.30 11.55 0.30
N SER A 333 7.16 12.19 0.31
CA SER A 333 6.43 12.45 1.54
C SER A 333 4.93 12.37 1.31
N VAL A 334 4.22 11.94 2.35
CA VAL A 334 2.76 12.04 2.47
C VAL A 334 2.48 12.93 3.67
N THR A 335 1.98 14.14 3.41
CA THR A 335 1.60 15.07 4.47
C THR A 335 0.10 14.99 4.69
N LEU A 336 -0.30 14.76 5.93
CA LEU A 336 -1.69 14.67 6.34
C LEU A 336 -2.08 15.94 7.11
N PHE A 337 -3.27 16.47 6.81
CA PHE A 337 -3.91 17.55 7.58
C PHE A 337 -5.24 17.03 8.09
N GLY A 338 -5.38 16.99 9.40
CA GLY A 338 -6.54 16.47 10.09
C GLY A 338 -7.27 17.58 10.84
N GLU A 339 -8.55 17.78 10.53
CA GLU A 339 -9.43 18.74 11.20
C GLU A 339 -10.47 18.03 12.06
N GLY A 340 -10.77 18.61 13.21
CA GLY A 340 -11.76 18.07 14.14
C GLY A 340 -12.01 18.97 15.33
N TRP A 341 -12.47 18.38 16.41
CA TRP A 341 -12.84 19.09 17.65
C TRP A 341 -12.00 18.58 18.82
N LYS A 342 -11.68 19.48 19.73
CA LYS A 342 -11.10 19.13 21.05
C LYS A 342 -12.09 18.30 21.86
N GLU A 343 -13.38 18.55 21.69
CA GLU A 343 -14.44 17.83 22.37
C GLU A 343 -14.56 16.37 21.88
N LYS A 344 -14.89 15.48 22.78
CA LYS A 344 -15.24 14.07 22.49
C LYS A 344 -16.71 13.86 22.87
N LEU A 345 -17.57 13.58 21.88
CA LEU A 345 -18.94 13.17 22.13
C LEU A 345 -19.01 11.71 22.58
N ALA A 346 -20.05 11.39 23.35
CA ALA A 346 -20.19 10.07 23.94
C ALA A 346 -20.49 8.97 22.90
N ASP A 347 -21.33 9.29 21.90
CA ASP A 347 -21.71 8.34 20.84
C ASP A 347 -20.94 8.63 19.55
N VAL A 348 -20.48 7.59 18.89
CA VAL A 348 -19.71 7.68 17.62
C VAL A 348 -20.53 8.24 16.46
N ASN A 349 -21.87 8.24 16.55
CA ASN A 349 -22.79 8.75 15.56
C ASN A 349 -23.23 10.19 15.84
N ASP A 350 -22.91 10.74 17.01
CA ASP A 350 -23.29 12.09 17.39
C ASP A 350 -22.76 13.13 16.39
N GLN A 351 -23.56 14.19 16.19
CA GLN A 351 -23.20 15.29 15.32
C GLN A 351 -22.73 16.49 16.14
N TYR A 352 -21.64 17.10 15.70
CA TYR A 352 -21.16 18.36 16.27
C TYR A 352 -21.97 19.53 15.71
N SER A 353 -22.35 20.47 16.57
CA SER A 353 -23.07 21.68 16.21
C SER A 353 -22.16 22.84 15.82
N THR A 354 -20.89 22.77 16.25
CA THR A 354 -19.87 23.80 16.02
C THR A 354 -18.95 23.40 14.84
N PRO A 355 -18.33 24.37 14.15
CA PRO A 355 -17.24 24.09 13.23
C PRO A 355 -16.06 23.41 13.93
N PRO A 356 -15.22 22.64 13.20
CA PRO A 356 -13.94 22.16 13.73
C PRO A 356 -13.11 23.31 14.32
N ASP A 357 -12.52 23.06 15.50
CA ASP A 357 -11.75 24.05 16.26
C ASP A 357 -10.27 23.67 16.42
N LYS A 358 -9.86 22.52 15.85
CA LYS A 358 -8.52 21.97 15.99
C LYS A 358 -8.00 21.40 14.67
N LEU A 359 -6.73 21.69 14.37
CA LEU A 359 -6.00 21.16 13.21
C LEU A 359 -4.71 20.50 13.67
N ILE A 360 -4.45 19.31 13.19
CA ILE A 360 -3.18 18.61 13.32
C ILE A 360 -2.57 18.33 11.95
N SER A 361 -1.25 18.37 11.85
CA SER A 361 -0.52 17.92 10.67
C SER A 361 0.53 16.90 11.02
N ALA A 362 0.61 15.84 10.21
CA ALA A 362 1.65 14.83 10.29
C ALA A 362 2.28 14.61 8.91
N LYS A 363 3.53 14.19 8.90
CA LYS A 363 4.29 13.92 7.68
C LYS A 363 4.94 12.54 7.77
N ILE A 364 4.65 11.73 6.76
CA ILE A 364 5.33 10.46 6.54
C ILE A 364 6.31 10.68 5.39
N LYS A 365 7.56 10.30 5.58
CA LYS A 365 8.60 10.49 4.56
C LYS A 365 9.52 9.28 4.49
N GLY A 366 10.15 9.11 3.34
CA GLY A 366 11.13 8.05 3.12
C GLY A 366 11.86 8.21 1.80
N SER A 367 12.78 7.31 1.59
CA SER A 367 13.55 7.19 0.35
C SER A 367 12.95 6.13 -0.56
N ASN A 368 13.23 6.24 -1.86
CA ASN A 368 12.98 5.20 -2.85
C ASN A 368 11.56 4.60 -2.74
N PRO A 369 10.49 5.35 -3.06
CA PRO A 369 9.12 4.95 -2.80
C PRO A 369 8.73 3.63 -3.48
N GLY A 370 9.18 3.44 -4.73
CA GLY A 370 8.76 2.30 -5.53
C GLY A 370 9.37 0.97 -5.08
N TYR A 371 10.58 0.99 -4.51
CA TYR A 371 11.36 -0.23 -4.29
C TYR A 371 11.94 -0.34 -2.90
N GLY A 372 12.56 0.71 -2.37
CA GLY A 372 13.09 0.73 -1.01
C GLY A 372 11.97 0.72 0.02
N ALA A 373 11.23 1.83 0.12
CA ALA A 373 10.13 1.95 1.08
C ALA A 373 9.05 0.87 0.89
N THR A 374 8.71 0.53 -0.37
CA THR A 374 7.75 -0.56 -0.65
C THR A 374 8.22 -1.89 -0.09
N CYS A 375 9.49 -2.28 -0.29
CA CYS A 375 10.02 -3.53 0.22
C CYS A 375 10.18 -3.54 1.74
N VAL A 376 10.58 -2.41 2.34
CA VAL A 376 10.64 -2.24 3.79
C VAL A 376 9.25 -2.43 4.40
N CYS A 377 8.24 -1.72 3.88
CA CYS A 377 6.85 -1.84 4.33
C CYS A 377 6.33 -3.28 4.21
N LEU A 378 6.53 -3.91 3.07
CA LEU A 378 6.06 -5.27 2.78
C LEU A 378 6.66 -6.30 3.74
N LEU A 379 7.98 -6.26 3.91
CA LEU A 379 8.68 -7.24 4.74
C LEU A 379 8.42 -7.04 6.23
N LEU A 380 8.41 -5.79 6.70
CA LEU A 380 8.08 -5.50 8.10
C LEU A 380 6.62 -5.82 8.40
N ALA A 381 5.69 -5.60 7.47
CA ALA A 381 4.31 -6.06 7.59
C ALA A 381 4.24 -7.58 7.74
N ALA A 382 4.94 -8.34 6.88
CA ALA A 382 5.00 -9.80 6.97
C ALA A 382 5.56 -10.26 8.32
N ILE A 383 6.65 -9.67 8.76
CA ILE A 383 7.28 -9.99 10.03
C ILE A 383 6.33 -9.68 11.20
N THR A 384 5.68 -8.52 11.18
CA THR A 384 4.72 -8.12 12.23
C THR A 384 3.57 -9.11 12.35
N VAL A 385 3.01 -9.62 11.25
CA VAL A 385 1.95 -10.64 11.27
C VAL A 385 2.38 -11.89 12.05
N ILE A 386 3.61 -12.33 11.90
CA ILE A 386 4.09 -13.58 12.53
C ILE A 386 4.74 -13.39 13.90
N THR A 387 5.13 -12.17 14.26
CA THR A 387 5.80 -11.87 15.55
C THR A 387 4.89 -11.18 16.57
N GLU A 388 3.78 -10.57 16.14
CA GLU A 388 2.84 -9.85 17.01
C GLU A 388 1.36 -10.28 16.77
N PRO A 389 1.07 -11.59 16.63
CA PRO A 389 -0.28 -12.04 16.31
C PRO A 389 -1.31 -11.63 17.37
N GLU A 390 -0.91 -11.45 18.62
CA GLU A 390 -1.77 -11.01 19.73
C GLU A 390 -2.23 -9.55 19.63
N LYS A 391 -1.53 -8.72 18.83
CA LYS A 391 -1.88 -7.33 18.57
C LYS A 391 -2.65 -7.13 17.27
N MET A 392 -2.76 -8.20 16.47
CA MET A 392 -3.54 -8.21 15.24
C MET A 392 -5.04 -8.34 15.55
N PRO A 393 -5.94 -7.96 14.63
CA PRO A 393 -7.37 -8.21 14.78
C PRO A 393 -7.65 -9.69 15.04
N SER A 394 -8.45 -10.00 16.05
CA SER A 394 -8.69 -11.39 16.46
C SER A 394 -9.31 -12.26 15.36
N GLY A 395 -8.82 -13.51 15.25
CA GLY A 395 -9.42 -14.55 14.41
C GLY A 395 -9.05 -14.48 12.92
N GLY A 396 -8.07 -13.67 12.49
CA GLY A 396 -7.73 -13.60 11.08
C GLY A 396 -8.74 -12.81 10.23
N GLY A 397 -8.56 -12.82 8.91
CA GLY A 397 -9.44 -12.13 7.96
C GLY A 397 -8.67 -11.49 6.81
N VAL A 398 -9.41 -10.84 5.89
CA VAL A 398 -8.86 -10.07 4.78
C VAL A 398 -8.98 -8.58 5.08
N TYR A 399 -7.85 -7.93 5.37
CA TYR A 399 -7.83 -6.57 5.94
C TYR A 399 -6.97 -5.60 5.12
N PRO A 400 -7.29 -4.29 5.12
CA PRO A 400 -6.36 -3.23 4.76
C PRO A 400 -5.31 -3.04 5.86
N PRO A 401 -4.10 -2.51 5.51
CA PRO A 401 -2.99 -2.41 6.45
C PRO A 401 -3.27 -1.52 7.67
N GLY A 402 -3.95 -0.38 7.50
CA GLY A 402 -4.26 0.52 8.60
C GLY A 402 -5.09 -0.14 9.71
N TYR A 403 -6.08 -0.98 9.34
CA TYR A 403 -6.85 -1.74 10.32
C TYR A 403 -6.05 -2.90 10.90
N ALA A 404 -5.36 -3.66 10.03
CA ALA A 404 -4.61 -4.84 10.44
C ALA A 404 -3.51 -4.50 11.46
N PHE A 405 -2.76 -3.44 11.22
CA PHE A 405 -1.57 -3.10 12.01
C PHE A 405 -1.79 -1.96 13.03
N ALA A 406 -3.03 -1.52 13.23
CA ALA A 406 -3.34 -0.38 14.09
C ALA A 406 -2.74 -0.47 15.50
N ASN A 407 -2.67 -1.65 16.08
CA ASN A 407 -2.23 -1.87 17.46
C ASN A 407 -0.84 -2.52 17.55
N THR A 408 -0.20 -2.78 16.43
CA THR A 408 1.13 -3.39 16.35
C THR A 408 2.25 -2.35 16.44
N SER A 409 3.48 -2.82 16.52
CA SER A 409 4.67 -1.97 16.48
C SER A 409 5.17 -1.66 15.05
N LEU A 410 4.33 -1.85 14.03
CA LEU A 410 4.78 -1.65 12.64
C LEU A 410 5.25 -0.21 12.37
N ILE A 411 4.58 0.80 12.94
CA ILE A 411 5.01 2.21 12.77
C ILE A 411 6.39 2.44 13.38
N GLU A 412 6.65 1.90 14.58
CA GLU A 412 7.94 1.98 15.24
C GLU A 412 9.03 1.28 14.43
N GLN A 413 8.75 0.08 13.91
CA GLN A 413 9.67 -0.65 13.04
C GLN A 413 9.97 0.09 11.74
N LEU A 414 8.97 0.74 11.15
CA LEU A 414 9.13 1.58 9.95
C LEU A 414 10.01 2.81 10.24
N ASN A 415 9.80 3.48 11.38
CA ASN A 415 10.64 4.60 11.82
C ASN A 415 12.12 4.23 11.96
N GLU A 416 12.41 3.03 12.42
CA GLU A 416 13.77 2.50 12.54
C GLU A 416 14.39 2.13 11.16
N ASN A 417 13.57 2.07 10.11
CA ASN A 417 13.96 1.62 8.77
C ASN A 417 13.60 2.63 7.67
N GLU A 418 13.86 3.92 7.92
CA GLU A 418 13.80 5.03 6.94
C GLU A 418 12.41 5.40 6.41
N VAL A 419 11.33 4.86 6.97
CA VAL A 419 9.97 5.35 6.71
C VAL A 419 9.44 6.00 7.98
N THR A 420 9.63 7.31 8.10
CA THR A 420 9.38 8.04 9.35
C THR A 420 8.02 8.68 9.41
N PHE A 421 7.44 8.70 10.62
CA PHE A 421 6.13 9.27 10.95
C PHE A 421 6.30 10.37 11.98
N ASP A 422 6.15 11.63 11.57
CA ASP A 422 6.39 12.80 12.41
C ASP A 422 5.12 13.65 12.51
N VAL A 423 4.78 14.14 13.71
CA VAL A 423 3.80 15.24 13.87
C VAL A 423 4.53 16.55 13.56
N LEU A 424 3.99 17.33 12.62
CA LEU A 424 4.58 18.61 12.25
C LEU A 424 4.13 19.71 13.20
N PHE A 425 2.83 19.79 13.45
CA PHE A 425 2.22 20.75 14.39
C PHE A 425 0.80 20.34 14.75
N GLU A 426 0.34 20.92 15.84
CA GLU A 426 -1.06 20.97 16.25
C GLU A 426 -1.40 22.39 16.60
N LYS A 427 -2.57 22.89 16.16
CA LYS A 427 -3.01 24.25 16.44
C LYS A 427 -4.52 24.35 16.62
N ASP A 428 -4.92 25.35 17.40
CA ASP A 428 -6.29 25.77 17.56
C ASP A 428 -6.75 26.61 16.36
N LEU A 429 -7.94 26.32 15.82
CA LEU A 429 -8.55 27.07 14.73
C LEU A 429 -9.39 28.26 15.23
N SER A 430 -9.73 28.27 16.53
CA SER A 430 -10.45 29.37 17.17
C SER A 430 -9.68 30.70 17.12
N ASP A 431 -8.34 30.63 17.16
CA ASP A 431 -7.48 31.81 17.21
C ASP A 431 -7.20 32.45 15.83
N SER A 432 -7.66 31.82 14.74
CA SER A 432 -7.40 32.30 13.38
C SER A 432 -8.53 33.14 12.77
N LYS A 433 -9.53 33.53 13.56
CA LYS A 433 -10.70 34.37 13.13
C LYS A 433 -10.60 35.83 13.59
N HIS A 434 -9.39 36.35 13.82
CA HIS A 434 -9.15 37.77 14.06
C HIS A 434 -8.23 38.38 13.01
#